data_423e0220d5b8e782eae28e5b7dbcbbc4
#
_entry.id   423e0220d5b8e782eae28e5b7dbcbbc4
#
_cell.length_a   1.000
_cell.length_b   1.000
_cell.length_c   1.000
_cell.angle_alpha   90.00
_cell.angle_beta   90.00
_cell.angle_gamma   90.00
#
_symmetry.space_group_name_H-M   'P 1'
#
loop_
_entity.id
_entity.type
_entity.pdbx_description
1 polymer ?
#
loop_
_entity_poly.entity_id
_entity_poly.type
_entity_poly.pdbx_seq_one_letter_code
_entity_poly.pdbx_strand_id
1 'polypeptide(L)'
;MLNSSPNPMSITIESVQALLSSSDFGERLRGVNQLRTLDRATAFEMIQPIVQDANVRVRYAAMCQVSTLGKENPTRALEMLRVGMRDAEADVQAAAADGIGALHLTEAYPDLKQLYISTSDWIVQMSIVATLGELGDPRAMEILESALSSGTELLVVSAIGALGELKDDRAIQLLSAFVKDPDSQIRYRIAQAMSHFEGNPDAKTVLMTLAADPEAQVAEYAMELLG
;
A
#
# COMPACT_ATOMS: atom_id res chain seq x y z
N MET A 1 53.80 16.24 -4.40
CA MET A 1 52.90 15.22 -3.79
C MET A 1 51.67 15.95 -3.29
N LEU A 2 50.62 15.97 -4.07
CA LEU A 2 49.34 16.58 -3.68
C LEU A 2 48.62 15.57 -2.79
N ASN A 3 48.55 15.87 -1.51
CA ASN A 3 47.69 15.20 -0.54
C ASN A 3 46.21 15.46 -0.92
N SER A 4 45.58 14.57 -1.65
CA SER A 4 44.16 14.58 -1.82
C SER A 4 43.54 14.17 -0.47
N SER A 5 43.14 15.17 0.33
CA SER A 5 42.27 14.94 1.44
C SER A 5 41.05 14.14 0.97
N PRO A 6 40.61 13.09 1.66
CA PRO A 6 39.42 12.37 1.28
C PRO A 6 38.24 13.35 1.28
N ASN A 7 37.52 13.42 0.16
CA ASN A 7 36.31 14.20 0.02
C ASN A 7 35.34 13.78 1.13
N PRO A 8 34.90 14.69 2.04
CA PRO A 8 34.00 14.32 3.10
C PRO A 8 32.66 13.92 2.45
N MET A 9 32.31 12.63 2.57
CA MET A 9 31.01 12.03 2.31
C MET A 9 30.72 11.50 0.89
N SER A 10 31.61 10.72 0.32
CA SER A 10 31.14 9.73 -0.68
C SER A 10 30.44 8.60 0.07
N ILE A 11 29.14 8.36 -0.24
CA ILE A 11 28.42 7.20 0.27
C ILE A 11 29.01 5.98 -0.44
N THR A 12 29.59 5.05 0.33
CA THR A 12 30.14 3.78 -0.16
C THR A 12 29.48 2.60 0.54
N ILE A 13 29.61 1.40 0.00
CA ILE A 13 29.10 0.16 0.60
C ILE A 13 29.61 0.04 2.04
N GLU A 14 30.92 0.27 2.26
CA GLU A 14 31.56 0.18 3.57
C GLU A 14 30.98 1.20 4.57
N SER A 15 30.74 2.44 4.10
CA SER A 15 30.15 3.48 4.96
C SER A 15 28.71 3.15 5.35
N VAL A 16 27.92 2.63 4.43
CA VAL A 16 26.54 2.20 4.73
C VAL A 16 26.54 0.98 5.64
N GLN A 17 27.42 0.00 5.40
CA GLN A 17 27.56 -1.18 6.28
C GLN A 17 27.95 -0.78 7.71
N ALA A 18 28.85 0.18 7.87
CA ALA A 18 29.24 0.69 9.18
C ALA A 18 28.03 1.32 9.90
N LEU A 19 27.21 2.11 9.20
CA LEU A 19 25.98 2.67 9.75
C LEU A 19 24.97 1.60 10.16
N LEU A 20 24.70 0.61 9.30
CA LEU A 20 23.76 -0.47 9.58
C LEU A 20 24.18 -1.34 10.78
N SER A 21 25.48 -1.39 11.08
CA SER A 21 26.06 -2.17 12.19
C SER A 21 26.24 -1.35 13.47
N SER A 22 25.86 -0.05 13.48
CA SER A 22 26.03 0.82 14.64
C SER A 22 25.17 0.39 15.82
N SER A 23 25.65 0.60 17.05
CA SER A 23 24.85 0.46 18.27
C SER A 23 23.76 1.54 18.39
N ASP A 24 23.95 2.70 17.74
CA ASP A 24 22.98 3.80 17.71
C ASP A 24 21.91 3.55 16.63
N PHE A 25 20.65 3.54 17.04
CA PHE A 25 19.54 3.27 16.11
C PHE A 25 19.35 4.40 15.08
N GLY A 26 19.70 5.64 15.41
CA GLY A 26 19.63 6.76 14.47
C GLY A 26 20.64 6.62 13.34
N GLU A 27 21.83 6.08 13.65
CA GLU A 27 22.82 5.73 12.64
C GLU A 27 22.35 4.57 11.78
N ARG A 28 21.77 3.51 12.37
CA ARG A 28 21.20 2.41 11.58
C ARG A 28 20.07 2.89 10.67
N LEU A 29 19.17 3.76 11.16
CA LEU A 29 18.12 4.37 10.35
C LEU A 29 18.69 5.20 9.21
N ARG A 30 19.77 5.95 9.45
CA ARG A 30 20.49 6.67 8.40
C ARG A 30 21.08 5.72 7.37
N GLY A 31 21.62 4.58 7.80
CA GLY A 31 22.13 3.51 6.94
C GLY A 31 21.03 2.96 6.02
N VAL A 32 19.85 2.63 6.57
CA VAL A 32 18.68 2.19 5.79
C VAL A 32 18.31 3.22 4.72
N ASN A 33 18.27 4.51 5.07
CA ASN A 33 17.95 5.57 4.12
C ASN A 33 19.01 5.75 3.02
N GLN A 34 20.26 5.41 3.29
CA GLN A 34 21.35 5.49 2.32
C GLN A 34 21.39 4.29 1.35
N LEU A 35 20.75 3.17 1.65
CA LEU A 35 20.69 2.01 0.75
C LEU A 35 20.20 2.39 -0.65
N ARG A 36 19.26 3.34 -0.76
CA ARG A 36 18.73 3.82 -2.05
C ARG A 36 19.78 4.43 -2.98
N THR A 37 20.98 4.75 -2.48
CA THR A 37 22.09 5.33 -3.27
C THR A 37 23.06 4.28 -3.78
N LEU A 38 22.93 3.03 -3.33
CA LEU A 38 23.72 1.89 -3.79
C LEU A 38 23.02 1.23 -5.00
N ASP A 39 23.74 0.32 -5.65
CA ASP A 39 23.08 -0.57 -6.60
C ASP A 39 22.03 -1.43 -5.90
N ARG A 40 20.95 -1.78 -6.61
CA ARG A 40 19.77 -2.42 -6.02
C ARG A 40 20.07 -3.79 -5.43
N ALA A 41 20.88 -4.60 -6.09
CA ALA A 41 21.19 -5.95 -5.65
C ALA A 41 21.99 -5.91 -4.33
N THR A 42 23.01 -5.06 -4.25
CA THR A 42 23.75 -4.83 -3.00
C THR A 42 22.86 -4.30 -1.89
N ALA A 43 22.04 -3.29 -2.20
CA ALA A 43 21.11 -2.72 -1.22
C ALA A 43 20.12 -3.77 -0.70
N PHE A 44 19.61 -4.65 -1.58
CA PHE A 44 18.69 -5.71 -1.21
C PHE A 44 19.36 -6.76 -0.30
N GLU A 45 20.61 -7.14 -0.55
CA GLU A 45 21.35 -8.02 0.35
C GLU A 45 21.58 -7.39 1.73
N MET A 46 21.93 -6.09 1.75
CA MET A 46 22.22 -5.36 2.98
C MET A 46 21.00 -5.11 3.87
N ILE A 47 19.79 -4.98 3.29
CA ILE A 47 18.55 -4.73 4.06
C ILE A 47 18.03 -5.98 4.77
N GLN A 48 18.35 -7.18 4.29
CA GLN A 48 17.77 -8.44 4.81
C GLN A 48 17.89 -8.61 6.32
N PRO A 49 19.05 -8.42 6.97
CA PRO A 49 19.16 -8.57 8.42
C PRO A 49 18.43 -7.44 9.19
N ILE A 50 18.17 -6.30 8.54
CA ILE A 50 17.64 -5.10 9.20
C ILE A 50 16.13 -5.20 9.43
N VAL A 51 15.42 -6.04 8.72
CA VAL A 51 13.96 -6.24 8.90
C VAL A 51 13.60 -6.76 10.31
N GLN A 52 14.56 -7.26 11.06
CA GLN A 52 14.40 -7.73 12.44
C GLN A 52 15.17 -6.88 13.45
N ASP A 53 15.49 -5.63 13.11
CA ASP A 53 16.18 -4.70 14.02
C ASP A 53 15.46 -4.57 15.36
N ALA A 54 16.18 -4.39 16.44
CA ALA A 54 15.62 -4.20 17.77
C ALA A 54 14.74 -2.94 17.88
N ASN A 55 15.05 -1.90 17.07
CA ASN A 55 14.30 -0.64 17.08
C ASN A 55 13.18 -0.64 16.02
N VAL A 56 11.97 -0.34 16.45
CA VAL A 56 10.77 -0.33 15.58
C VAL A 56 10.90 0.63 14.39
N ARG A 57 11.52 1.80 14.56
CA ARG A 57 11.68 2.78 13.48
C ARG A 57 12.60 2.26 12.38
N VAL A 58 13.61 1.49 12.78
CA VAL A 58 14.54 0.85 11.83
C VAL A 58 13.82 -0.28 11.09
N ARG A 59 13.03 -1.12 11.78
CA ARG A 59 12.21 -2.16 11.14
C ARG A 59 11.20 -1.58 10.16
N TYR A 60 10.47 -0.53 10.57
CA TYR A 60 9.53 0.19 9.68
C TYR A 60 10.22 0.69 8.42
N ALA A 61 11.34 1.41 8.58
CA ALA A 61 12.11 1.91 7.44
C ALA A 61 12.63 0.77 6.54
N ALA A 62 12.98 -0.36 7.14
CA ALA A 62 13.40 -1.54 6.38
C ALA A 62 12.24 -2.11 5.54
N MET A 63 11.03 -2.23 6.08
CA MET A 63 9.85 -2.66 5.32
C MET A 63 9.57 -1.73 4.14
N CYS A 64 9.62 -0.41 4.34
CA CYS A 64 9.49 0.57 3.27
C CYS A 64 10.58 0.42 2.17
N GLN A 65 11.79 0.01 2.52
CA GLN A 65 12.85 -0.25 1.52
C GLN A 65 12.62 -1.57 0.80
N VAL A 66 12.13 -2.60 1.48
CA VAL A 66 11.81 -3.89 0.86
C VAL A 66 10.77 -3.72 -0.24
N SER A 67 9.77 -2.85 -0.08
CA SER A 67 8.76 -2.56 -1.12
C SER A 67 9.38 -2.09 -2.44
N THR A 68 10.52 -1.44 -2.39
CA THR A 68 11.23 -0.92 -3.57
C THR A 68 12.31 -1.88 -4.08
N LEU A 69 13.11 -2.42 -3.16
CA LEU A 69 14.26 -3.26 -3.47
C LEU A 69 13.86 -4.71 -3.80
N GLY A 70 12.70 -5.16 -3.31
CA GLY A 70 12.26 -6.55 -3.41
C GLY A 70 12.04 -7.05 -4.84
N LYS A 71 12.00 -6.16 -5.83
CA LYS A 71 11.97 -6.53 -7.25
C LYS A 71 13.19 -7.33 -7.70
N GLU A 72 14.31 -7.21 -6.98
CA GLU A 72 15.53 -7.98 -7.24
C GLU A 72 15.36 -9.48 -6.93
N ASN A 73 14.57 -9.78 -5.90
CA ASN A 73 14.22 -11.17 -5.53
C ASN A 73 12.85 -11.20 -4.85
N PRO A 74 11.74 -11.30 -5.62
CA PRO A 74 10.38 -11.28 -5.08
C PRO A 74 10.09 -12.37 -4.06
N THR A 75 10.66 -13.57 -4.26
CA THR A 75 10.51 -14.69 -3.31
C THR A 75 11.09 -14.34 -1.95
N ARG A 76 12.32 -13.81 -1.92
CA ARG A 76 12.96 -13.38 -0.68
C ARG A 76 12.29 -12.19 -0.05
N ALA A 77 11.83 -11.22 -0.87
CA ALA A 77 11.05 -10.08 -0.40
C ALA A 77 9.75 -10.53 0.29
N LEU A 78 9.04 -11.49 -0.27
CA LEU A 78 7.84 -12.06 0.35
C LEU A 78 8.12 -12.67 1.73
N GLU A 79 9.23 -13.41 1.88
CA GLU A 79 9.63 -13.95 3.19
C GLU A 79 9.85 -12.82 4.21
N MET A 80 10.54 -11.75 3.81
CA MET A 80 10.81 -10.59 4.66
C MET A 80 9.52 -9.84 5.04
N LEU A 81 8.62 -9.61 4.08
CA LEU A 81 7.33 -8.96 4.32
C LEU A 81 6.43 -9.80 5.23
N ARG A 82 6.46 -11.13 5.12
CA ARG A 82 5.80 -12.04 6.06
C ARG A 82 6.31 -11.91 7.50
N VAL A 83 7.60 -11.61 7.68
CA VAL A 83 8.14 -11.27 9.01
C VAL A 83 7.52 -9.96 9.50
N GLY A 84 7.49 -8.93 8.66
CA GLY A 84 6.88 -7.64 8.99
C GLY A 84 5.40 -7.72 9.34
N MET A 85 4.60 -8.52 8.61
CA MET A 85 3.18 -8.74 8.92
C MET A 85 2.94 -9.40 10.29
N ARG A 86 3.95 -10.01 10.88
CA ARG A 86 3.88 -10.63 12.22
C ARG A 86 4.57 -9.78 13.29
N ASP A 87 4.96 -8.55 12.96
CA ASP A 87 5.56 -7.62 13.92
C ASP A 87 4.58 -7.27 15.05
N ALA A 88 5.10 -6.91 16.21
CA ALA A 88 4.27 -6.45 17.31
C ALA A 88 3.69 -5.04 17.09
N GLU A 89 4.30 -4.26 16.19
CA GLU A 89 3.96 -2.86 15.94
C GLU A 89 3.12 -2.72 14.68
N ALA A 90 1.98 -2.04 14.80
CA ALA A 90 1.01 -1.86 13.72
C ALA A 90 1.62 -1.15 12.47
N ASP A 91 2.46 -0.13 12.69
CA ASP A 91 3.12 0.59 11.60
C ASP A 91 4.00 -0.33 10.74
N VAL A 92 4.68 -1.29 11.38
CA VAL A 92 5.53 -2.27 10.67
C VAL A 92 4.67 -3.28 9.90
N GLN A 93 3.56 -3.73 10.50
CA GLN A 93 2.58 -4.60 9.83
C GLN A 93 1.99 -3.92 8.60
N ALA A 94 1.58 -2.65 8.74
CA ALA A 94 1.02 -1.85 7.65
C ALA A 94 2.03 -1.66 6.51
N ALA A 95 3.27 -1.26 6.82
CA ALA A 95 4.33 -1.10 5.82
C ALA A 95 4.67 -2.42 5.10
N ALA A 96 4.56 -3.56 5.80
CA ALA A 96 4.75 -4.87 5.19
C ALA A 96 3.59 -5.22 4.23
N ALA A 97 2.35 -4.92 4.60
CA ALA A 97 1.19 -5.09 3.72
C ALA A 97 1.32 -4.22 2.46
N ASP A 98 1.66 -2.93 2.61
CA ASP A 98 1.89 -2.02 1.48
C ASP A 98 3.01 -2.54 0.55
N GLY A 99 4.06 -3.11 1.13
CA GLY A 99 5.14 -3.74 0.36
C GLY A 99 4.68 -4.92 -0.50
N ILE A 100 3.71 -5.70 -0.02
CA ILE A 100 3.10 -6.80 -0.79
C ILE A 100 2.35 -6.25 -2.01
N GLY A 101 1.56 -5.19 -1.84
CA GLY A 101 0.88 -4.51 -2.95
C GLY A 101 1.86 -3.98 -3.97
N ALA A 102 2.82 -3.17 -3.55
CA ALA A 102 3.83 -2.54 -4.40
C ALA A 102 4.67 -3.54 -5.23
N LEU A 103 4.82 -4.77 -4.75
CA LEU A 103 5.52 -5.86 -5.43
C LEU A 103 4.58 -6.84 -6.15
N HIS A 104 3.26 -6.64 -6.09
CA HIS A 104 2.22 -7.50 -6.66
C HIS A 104 2.36 -8.98 -6.26
N LEU A 105 2.64 -9.25 -4.96
CA LEU A 105 2.87 -10.59 -4.43
C LEU A 105 1.54 -11.29 -4.08
N THR A 106 0.82 -11.77 -5.09
CA THR A 106 -0.51 -12.37 -4.95
C THR A 106 -0.51 -13.63 -4.07
N GLU A 107 0.63 -14.31 -3.92
CA GLU A 107 0.81 -15.47 -3.03
C GLU A 107 0.64 -15.12 -1.55
N ALA A 108 0.74 -13.82 -1.19
CA ALA A 108 0.53 -13.33 0.18
C ALA A 108 -0.94 -13.14 0.55
N TYR A 109 -1.90 -13.31 -0.37
CA TYR A 109 -3.32 -13.15 -0.06
C TYR A 109 -3.79 -13.88 1.21
N PRO A 110 -3.43 -15.15 1.46
CA PRO A 110 -3.82 -15.84 2.70
C PRO A 110 -3.26 -15.17 3.95
N ASP A 111 -2.03 -14.64 3.89
CA ASP A 111 -1.38 -13.94 5.01
C ASP A 111 -2.09 -12.60 5.29
N LEU A 112 -2.42 -11.83 4.24
CA LEU A 112 -3.18 -10.58 4.34
C LEU A 112 -4.58 -10.82 4.91
N LYS A 113 -5.30 -11.84 4.43
CA LYS A 113 -6.62 -12.21 4.95
C LYS A 113 -6.56 -12.55 6.44
N GLN A 114 -5.57 -13.35 6.84
CA GLN A 114 -5.38 -13.73 8.25
C GLN A 114 -5.10 -12.51 9.12
N LEU A 115 -4.23 -11.61 8.67
CA LEU A 115 -3.90 -10.39 9.41
C LEU A 115 -5.13 -9.47 9.52
N TYR A 116 -5.88 -9.26 8.43
CA TYR A 116 -7.10 -8.45 8.44
C TYR A 116 -8.12 -8.92 9.48
N ILE A 117 -8.34 -10.23 9.57
CA ILE A 117 -9.31 -10.82 10.50
C ILE A 117 -8.82 -10.73 11.96
N SER A 118 -7.51 -10.83 12.19
CA SER A 118 -6.94 -10.88 13.54
C SER A 118 -6.62 -9.51 14.15
N THR A 119 -6.47 -8.47 13.31
CA THR A 119 -6.15 -7.12 13.81
C THR A 119 -7.40 -6.30 14.06
N SER A 120 -7.35 -5.47 15.11
CA SER A 120 -8.32 -4.38 15.34
C SER A 120 -7.73 -3.00 15.03
N ASP A 121 -6.46 -2.95 14.59
CA ASP A 121 -5.81 -1.70 14.25
C ASP A 121 -6.26 -1.21 12.87
N TRP A 122 -6.86 -0.02 12.84
CA TRP A 122 -7.44 0.54 11.61
C TRP A 122 -6.39 0.91 10.56
N ILE A 123 -5.15 1.23 10.97
CA ILE A 123 -4.06 1.54 10.03
C ILE A 123 -3.69 0.27 9.25
N VAL A 124 -3.54 -0.84 9.98
CA VAL A 124 -3.24 -2.14 9.37
C VAL A 124 -4.37 -2.59 8.45
N GLN A 125 -5.63 -2.47 8.91
CA GLN A 125 -6.79 -2.82 8.08
C GLN A 125 -6.85 -1.99 6.80
N MET A 126 -6.58 -0.69 6.89
CA MET A 126 -6.59 0.22 5.75
C MET A 126 -5.49 -0.12 4.74
N SER A 127 -4.25 -0.37 5.20
CA SER A 127 -3.15 -0.82 4.33
C SER A 127 -3.47 -2.15 3.64
N ILE A 128 -4.06 -3.11 4.36
CA ILE A 128 -4.45 -4.39 3.75
C ILE A 128 -5.53 -4.16 2.68
N VAL A 129 -6.55 -3.36 2.96
CA VAL A 129 -7.63 -3.06 2.01
C VAL A 129 -7.08 -2.43 0.73
N ALA A 130 -6.21 -1.43 0.85
CA ALA A 130 -5.54 -0.81 -0.30
C ALA A 130 -4.71 -1.84 -1.09
N THR A 131 -3.87 -2.60 -0.39
CA THR A 131 -3.07 -3.68 -0.98
C THR A 131 -3.91 -4.69 -1.77
N LEU A 132 -5.08 -5.08 -1.25
CA LEU A 132 -5.96 -6.04 -1.91
C LEU A 132 -6.54 -5.49 -3.22
N GLY A 133 -6.80 -4.19 -3.30
CA GLY A 133 -7.15 -3.51 -4.56
C GLY A 133 -6.01 -3.58 -5.58
N GLU A 134 -4.81 -3.17 -5.16
CA GLU A 134 -3.59 -3.18 -6.00
C GLU A 134 -3.23 -4.57 -6.53
N LEU A 135 -3.43 -5.62 -5.74
CA LEU A 135 -3.15 -7.01 -6.14
C LEU A 135 -4.05 -7.48 -7.29
N GLY A 136 -5.25 -6.95 -7.41
CA GLY A 136 -6.20 -7.35 -8.44
C GLY A 136 -6.68 -8.80 -8.32
N ASP A 137 -6.58 -9.42 -7.14
CA ASP A 137 -6.99 -10.81 -6.91
C ASP A 137 -8.49 -10.88 -6.60
N PRO A 138 -9.32 -11.57 -7.40
CA PRO A 138 -10.76 -11.64 -7.17
C PRO A 138 -11.19 -12.21 -5.82
N ARG A 139 -10.30 -12.93 -5.12
CA ARG A 139 -10.53 -13.42 -3.75
C ARG A 139 -10.65 -12.28 -2.73
N ALA A 140 -10.15 -11.09 -3.07
CA ALA A 140 -10.21 -9.91 -2.21
C ALA A 140 -11.64 -9.42 -1.96
N MET A 141 -12.59 -9.71 -2.86
CA MET A 141 -13.96 -9.20 -2.83
C MET A 141 -14.63 -9.34 -1.46
N GLU A 142 -14.50 -10.50 -0.80
CA GLU A 142 -15.09 -10.77 0.53
C GLU A 142 -14.60 -9.78 1.61
N ILE A 143 -13.29 -9.49 1.59
CA ILE A 143 -12.68 -8.56 2.56
C ILE A 143 -13.08 -7.11 2.25
N LEU A 144 -13.07 -6.74 0.97
CA LEU A 144 -13.44 -5.39 0.53
C LEU A 144 -14.92 -5.08 0.80
N GLU A 145 -15.81 -6.04 0.63
CA GLU A 145 -17.23 -5.94 1.01
C GLU A 145 -17.38 -5.77 2.53
N SER A 146 -16.63 -6.53 3.32
CA SER A 146 -16.60 -6.38 4.79
C SER A 146 -16.09 -5.00 5.20
N ALA A 147 -15.02 -4.49 4.57
CA ALA A 147 -14.46 -3.17 4.83
C ALA A 147 -15.44 -2.06 4.47
N LEU A 148 -16.16 -2.19 3.36
CA LEU A 148 -17.20 -1.26 2.93
C LEU A 148 -18.35 -1.15 3.96
N SER A 149 -18.60 -2.23 4.70
CA SER A 149 -19.65 -2.32 5.73
C SER A 149 -19.14 -2.06 7.15
N SER A 150 -17.88 -1.66 7.34
CA SER A 150 -17.23 -1.56 8.66
C SER A 150 -17.77 -0.47 9.58
N GLY A 151 -18.42 0.56 9.03
CA GLY A 151 -18.83 1.77 9.76
C GLY A 151 -17.67 2.73 10.10
N THR A 152 -16.44 2.42 9.74
CA THR A 152 -15.28 3.30 9.87
C THR A 152 -15.06 4.07 8.58
N GLU A 153 -15.29 5.38 8.58
CA GLU A 153 -15.28 6.23 7.38
C GLU A 153 -14.02 6.04 6.51
N LEU A 154 -12.84 6.09 7.13
CA LEU A 154 -11.57 5.91 6.41
C LEU A 154 -11.46 4.53 5.75
N LEU A 155 -11.95 3.48 6.41
CA LEU A 155 -11.93 2.13 5.88
C LEU A 155 -12.94 1.97 4.72
N VAL A 156 -14.12 2.60 4.84
CA VAL A 156 -15.12 2.65 3.75
C VAL A 156 -14.54 3.34 2.52
N VAL A 157 -13.91 4.51 2.70
CA VAL A 157 -13.27 5.26 1.59
C VAL A 157 -12.17 4.43 0.94
N SER A 158 -11.32 3.76 1.73
CA SER A 158 -10.27 2.87 1.21
C SER A 158 -10.87 1.69 0.44
N ALA A 159 -11.95 1.08 0.95
CA ALA A 159 -12.63 -0.03 0.30
C ALA A 159 -13.26 0.36 -1.06
N ILE A 160 -13.83 1.57 -1.15
CA ILE A 160 -14.37 2.09 -2.42
C ILE A 160 -13.26 2.18 -3.47
N GLY A 161 -12.12 2.76 -3.12
CA GLY A 161 -10.97 2.86 -4.02
C GLY A 161 -10.46 1.47 -4.44
N ALA A 162 -10.25 0.59 -3.47
CA ALA A 162 -9.76 -0.76 -3.71
C ALA A 162 -10.71 -1.61 -4.59
N LEU A 163 -12.03 -1.44 -4.43
CA LEU A 163 -13.03 -2.08 -5.30
C LEU A 163 -12.95 -1.59 -6.75
N GLY A 164 -12.66 -0.30 -6.95
CA GLY A 164 -12.40 0.24 -8.29
C GLY A 164 -11.13 -0.36 -8.90
N GLU A 165 -10.04 -0.39 -8.15
CA GLU A 165 -8.74 -0.92 -8.60
C GLU A 165 -8.77 -2.43 -8.87
N LEU A 166 -9.56 -3.18 -8.10
CA LEU A 166 -9.77 -4.62 -8.31
C LEU A 166 -10.36 -4.95 -9.68
N LYS A 167 -11.14 -4.03 -10.26
CA LYS A 167 -11.78 -4.17 -11.59
C LYS A 167 -12.64 -5.42 -11.74
N ASP A 168 -13.24 -5.88 -10.66
CA ASP A 168 -14.22 -6.97 -10.69
C ASP A 168 -15.62 -6.36 -10.85
N ASP A 169 -16.37 -6.76 -11.88
CA ASP A 169 -17.68 -6.19 -12.20
C ASP A 169 -18.69 -6.28 -11.04
N ARG A 170 -18.51 -7.22 -10.12
CA ARG A 170 -19.32 -7.33 -8.89
C ARG A 170 -19.21 -6.07 -8.01
N ALA A 171 -18.09 -5.37 -8.07
CA ALA A 171 -17.88 -4.12 -7.33
C ALA A 171 -18.87 -3.02 -7.75
N ILE A 172 -19.25 -2.96 -9.02
CA ILE A 172 -20.18 -1.95 -9.54
C ILE A 172 -21.52 -2.03 -8.79
N GLN A 173 -22.05 -3.26 -8.61
CA GLN A 173 -23.31 -3.47 -7.91
C GLN A 173 -23.20 -3.08 -6.42
N LEU A 174 -22.11 -3.43 -5.75
CA LEU A 174 -21.88 -3.05 -4.35
C LEU A 174 -21.80 -1.54 -4.19
N LEU A 175 -21.02 -0.87 -5.05
CA LEU A 175 -20.81 0.56 -5.00
C LEU A 175 -22.06 1.35 -5.39
N SER A 176 -22.91 0.83 -6.28
CA SER A 176 -24.17 1.46 -6.69
C SER A 176 -25.14 1.71 -5.53
N ALA A 177 -25.04 0.92 -4.45
CA ALA A 177 -25.85 1.13 -3.24
C ALA A 177 -25.53 2.45 -2.51
N PHE A 178 -24.35 3.01 -2.74
CA PHE A 178 -23.84 4.23 -2.09
C PHE A 178 -23.97 5.51 -2.93
N VAL A 179 -24.57 5.46 -4.12
CA VAL A 179 -24.76 6.66 -4.99
C VAL A 179 -25.66 7.72 -4.37
N LYS A 180 -26.39 7.40 -3.30
CA LYS A 180 -27.22 8.33 -2.53
C LYS A 180 -26.72 8.49 -1.08
N ASP A 181 -25.47 8.15 -0.82
CA ASP A 181 -24.88 8.36 0.49
C ASP A 181 -25.02 9.84 0.90
N PRO A 182 -25.34 10.16 2.17
CA PRO A 182 -25.46 11.55 2.61
C PRO A 182 -24.14 12.32 2.45
N ASP A 183 -23.00 11.66 2.53
CA ASP A 183 -21.68 12.28 2.32
C ASP A 183 -21.35 12.39 0.83
N SER A 184 -21.18 13.63 0.36
CA SER A 184 -20.79 13.92 -1.03
C SER A 184 -19.39 13.40 -1.36
N GLN A 185 -18.49 13.27 -0.38
CA GLN A 185 -17.16 12.70 -0.59
C GLN A 185 -17.25 11.20 -0.93
N ILE A 186 -18.12 10.46 -0.27
CA ILE A 186 -18.38 9.05 -0.61
C ILE A 186 -18.90 8.97 -2.05
N ARG A 187 -19.90 9.78 -2.42
CA ARG A 187 -20.45 9.78 -3.78
C ARG A 187 -19.40 10.18 -4.84
N TYR A 188 -18.54 11.14 -4.52
CA TYR A 188 -17.40 11.48 -5.38
C TYR A 188 -16.43 10.31 -5.56
N ARG A 189 -16.10 9.59 -4.48
CA ARG A 189 -15.25 8.38 -4.54
C ARG A 189 -15.90 7.25 -5.35
N ILE A 190 -17.23 7.12 -5.32
CA ILE A 190 -17.94 6.19 -6.20
C ILE A 190 -17.72 6.55 -7.67
N ALA A 191 -17.85 7.84 -8.04
CA ALA A 191 -17.56 8.27 -9.41
C ALA A 191 -16.12 7.94 -9.81
N GLN A 192 -15.15 8.18 -8.92
CA GLN A 192 -13.73 7.79 -9.16
C GLN A 192 -13.57 6.29 -9.37
N ALA A 193 -14.20 5.47 -8.54
CA ALA A 193 -14.13 4.01 -8.68
C ALA A 193 -14.73 3.54 -10.02
N MET A 194 -15.82 4.17 -10.49
CA MET A 194 -16.44 3.84 -11.78
C MET A 194 -15.53 4.11 -12.98
N SER A 195 -14.54 5.01 -12.87
CA SER A 195 -13.58 5.26 -13.96
C SER A 195 -12.73 4.04 -14.31
N HIS A 196 -12.58 3.08 -13.39
CA HIS A 196 -11.86 1.83 -13.64
C HIS A 196 -12.63 0.82 -14.48
N PHE A 197 -13.95 1.05 -14.71
CA PHE A 197 -14.85 0.17 -15.44
C PHE A 197 -15.28 0.77 -16.79
N GLU A 198 -14.33 1.37 -17.49
CA GLU A 198 -14.57 1.99 -18.80
C GLU A 198 -15.26 1.02 -19.77
N GLY A 199 -16.32 1.50 -20.45
CA GLY A 199 -17.10 0.68 -21.39
C GLY A 199 -18.13 -0.26 -20.74
N ASN A 200 -18.15 -0.41 -19.41
CA ASN A 200 -19.16 -1.22 -18.72
C ASN A 200 -20.50 -0.47 -18.63
N PRO A 201 -21.64 -1.02 -19.13
CA PRO A 201 -22.92 -0.32 -19.16
C PRO A 201 -23.50 -0.06 -17.76
N ASP A 202 -23.20 -0.91 -16.77
CA ASP A 202 -23.69 -0.72 -15.40
C ASP A 202 -22.93 0.42 -14.71
N ALA A 203 -21.61 0.51 -14.90
CA ALA A 203 -20.79 1.62 -14.43
C ALA A 203 -21.25 2.95 -15.07
N LYS A 204 -21.57 2.94 -16.38
CA LYS A 204 -22.14 4.09 -17.06
C LYS A 204 -23.47 4.54 -16.42
N THR A 205 -24.33 3.60 -16.04
CA THR A 205 -25.60 3.87 -15.38
C THR A 205 -25.39 4.54 -14.00
N VAL A 206 -24.39 4.07 -13.24
CA VAL A 206 -23.97 4.70 -11.97
C VAL A 206 -23.50 6.14 -12.21
N LEU A 207 -22.62 6.36 -13.19
CA LEU A 207 -22.13 7.70 -13.55
C LEU A 207 -23.27 8.63 -14.01
N MET A 208 -24.23 8.16 -14.80
CA MET A 208 -25.41 8.93 -15.20
C MET A 208 -26.25 9.36 -13.98
N THR A 209 -26.34 8.54 -12.95
CA THR A 209 -27.01 8.90 -11.70
C THR A 209 -26.25 9.98 -10.95
N LEU A 210 -24.93 9.87 -10.86
CA LEU A 210 -24.06 10.86 -10.20
C LEU A 210 -23.90 12.17 -11.00
N ALA A 211 -24.09 12.16 -12.32
CA ALA A 211 -24.13 13.37 -13.15
C ALA A 211 -25.30 14.30 -12.83
N ALA A 212 -26.33 13.80 -12.13
CA ALA A 212 -27.45 14.58 -11.61
C ALA A 212 -27.33 14.86 -10.09
N ASP A 213 -26.14 14.73 -9.50
CA ASP A 213 -25.88 14.93 -8.07
C ASP A 213 -26.13 16.40 -7.67
N PRO A 214 -26.72 16.68 -6.48
CA PRO A 214 -26.90 18.03 -5.99
C PRO A 214 -25.58 18.75 -5.68
N GLU A 215 -24.49 18.02 -5.43
CA GLU A 215 -23.17 18.59 -5.22
C GLU A 215 -22.45 18.74 -6.56
N ALA A 216 -22.13 19.99 -6.92
CA ALA A 216 -21.55 20.33 -8.23
C ALA A 216 -20.28 19.56 -8.55
N GLN A 217 -19.39 19.37 -7.57
CA GLN A 217 -18.13 18.64 -7.75
C GLN A 217 -18.36 17.19 -8.15
N VAL A 218 -19.37 16.53 -7.59
CA VAL A 218 -19.73 15.14 -7.93
C VAL A 218 -20.31 15.07 -9.34
N ALA A 219 -21.28 15.99 -9.65
CA ALA A 219 -21.95 16.02 -10.95
C ALA A 219 -20.96 16.30 -12.08
N GLU A 220 -20.13 17.34 -11.95
CA GLU A 220 -19.15 17.73 -12.96
C GLU A 220 -18.14 16.61 -13.24
N TYR A 221 -17.62 15.96 -12.19
CA TYR A 221 -16.69 14.85 -12.36
C TYR A 221 -17.34 13.62 -13.04
N ALA A 222 -18.56 13.28 -12.65
CA ALA A 222 -19.29 12.20 -13.29
C ALA A 222 -19.60 12.49 -14.78
N MET A 223 -19.93 13.76 -15.12
CA MET A 223 -20.12 14.19 -16.52
C MET A 223 -18.82 14.11 -17.32
N GLU A 224 -17.67 14.49 -16.74
CA GLU A 224 -16.36 14.36 -17.39
C GLU A 224 -16.04 12.90 -17.76
N LEU A 225 -16.38 11.95 -16.87
CA LEU A 225 -16.18 10.52 -17.12
C LEU A 225 -17.14 9.91 -18.16
N LEU A 226 -18.26 10.58 -18.43
CA LEU A 226 -19.24 10.14 -19.45
C LEU A 226 -18.88 10.59 -20.88
N GLY A 227 -18.02 11.61 -21.03
CA GLY A 227 -17.54 12.17 -22.31
C GLY A 227 -18.45 13.24 -22.85
#